data_00de14666b8c91fd930a5c55db0bfbdd
#
_entry.id   00de14666b8c91fd930a5c55db0bfbdd
#
_cell.length_a   1.000
_cell.length_b   1.000
_cell.length_c   1.000
_cell.angle_alpha   90.00
_cell.angle_beta   90.00
_cell.angle_gamma   90.00
#
_symmetry.space_group_name_H-M   'P 1'
#
loop_
_entity.id
_entity.type
_entity.pdbx_description
1 polymer ?
#
loop_
_entity_poly.entity_id
_entity_poly.type
_entity_poly.pdbx_seq_one_letter_code
_entity_poly.pdbx_strand_id
1 'polypeptide(L)'
;MQKIKRFELKMPKFLLAVEPKRMPNGFHFIYSPHYLSLILVIRERTQQVALNDELVHKPHKLYICNEYEQFKLIIIQNNVKLTGGELAPEISETQFLDEAWQWYNTNMIIQE
;
A
#
# COMPACT_ATOMS: atom_id res chain seq x y z
N MET A 1 43.15 -10.51 0.84
CA MET A 1 42.20 -9.76 0.01
C MET A 1 40.77 -10.07 0.45
N GLN A 2 40.08 -9.08 0.92
CA GLN A 2 38.69 -9.28 1.36
C GLN A 2 37.77 -9.41 0.14
N LYS A 3 37.03 -10.52 0.06
CA LYS A 3 36.00 -10.67 -0.95
C LYS A 3 34.81 -9.79 -0.57
N ILE A 4 34.51 -8.84 -1.40
CA ILE A 4 33.30 -8.05 -1.26
C ILE A 4 32.10 -8.91 -1.63
N LYS A 5 31.25 -9.23 -0.67
CA LYS A 5 30.00 -9.94 -0.95
C LYS A 5 29.08 -9.00 -1.74
N ARG A 6 28.72 -9.42 -2.95
CA ARG A 6 27.68 -8.71 -3.71
C ARG A 6 26.33 -9.12 -3.18
N PHE A 7 25.60 -8.15 -2.65
CA PHE A 7 24.20 -8.35 -2.33
C PHE A 7 23.36 -7.94 -3.52
N GLU A 8 22.60 -8.88 -4.08
CA GLU A 8 21.56 -8.52 -5.01
C GLU A 8 20.37 -8.02 -4.23
N LEU A 9 20.17 -6.72 -4.21
CA LEU A 9 19.03 -6.12 -3.58
C LEU A 9 17.86 -6.18 -4.55
N LYS A 10 16.96 -7.15 -4.33
CA LYS A 10 15.70 -7.17 -5.06
C LYS A 10 14.72 -6.26 -4.35
N MET A 11 14.21 -5.27 -5.06
CA MET A 11 13.19 -4.40 -4.51
C MET A 11 11.90 -5.18 -4.28
N PRO A 12 11.33 -5.15 -3.07
CA PRO A 12 10.05 -5.80 -2.82
C PRO A 12 8.94 -5.11 -3.58
N LYS A 13 7.85 -5.84 -3.82
CA LYS A 13 6.69 -5.29 -4.51
C LYS A 13 5.99 -4.21 -3.70
N PHE A 14 5.96 -4.37 -2.38
CA PHE A 14 5.32 -3.43 -1.44
C PHE A 14 6.21 -3.14 -0.25
N LEU A 15 6.16 -1.92 0.22
CA LEU A 15 6.83 -1.44 1.44
C LEU A 15 5.81 -0.70 2.30
N LEU A 16 5.95 -0.83 3.62
CA LEU A 16 5.14 -0.08 4.56
C LEU A 16 5.85 1.21 4.96
N ALA A 17 5.11 2.32 4.90
CA ALA A 17 5.53 3.58 5.49
C ALA A 17 4.51 4.00 6.54
N VAL A 18 4.98 4.57 7.63
CA VAL A 18 4.13 5.02 8.73
C VAL A 18 4.44 6.48 9.02
N GLU A 19 3.40 7.27 9.25
CA GLU A 19 3.58 8.67 9.62
C GLU A 19 4.12 8.77 11.06
N PRO A 20 5.39 9.19 11.28
CA PRO A 20 6.02 9.10 12.59
C PRO A 20 5.49 10.11 13.59
N LYS A 21 4.96 11.26 13.13
CA LYS A 21 4.51 12.34 14.01
C LYS A 21 3.20 12.04 14.73
N ARG A 22 2.45 11.03 14.26
CA ARG A 22 1.14 10.68 14.80
C ARG A 22 1.09 9.26 15.36
N MET A 23 2.25 8.66 15.59
CA MET A 23 2.31 7.33 16.21
C MET A 23 1.73 7.38 17.64
N PRO A 24 0.97 6.34 18.07
CA PRO A 24 0.63 5.11 17.36
C PRO A 24 -0.56 5.24 16.37
N ASN A 25 -1.21 6.39 16.33
CA ASN A 25 -2.43 6.61 15.53
C ASN A 25 -2.15 7.19 14.14
N GLY A 26 -0.90 7.11 13.69
CA GLY A 26 -0.51 7.58 12.36
C GLY A 26 -1.09 6.72 11.24
N PHE A 27 -1.22 7.33 10.07
CA PHE A 27 -1.67 6.61 8.89
C PHE A 27 -0.57 5.70 8.37
N HIS A 28 -0.98 4.53 7.87
CA HIS A 28 -0.11 3.64 7.14
C HIS A 28 -0.21 3.94 5.65
N PHE A 29 0.92 3.83 4.98
CA PHE A 29 1.02 3.97 3.52
C PHE A 29 1.68 2.72 2.99
N ILE A 30 1.19 2.23 1.85
CA ILE A 30 1.82 1.12 1.12
C ILE A 30 2.44 1.71 -0.13
N TYR A 31 3.77 1.62 -0.25
CA TYR A 31 4.48 2.05 -1.43
C TYR A 31 4.88 0.84 -2.27
N SER A 32 4.66 0.92 -3.57
CA SER A 32 5.12 -0.09 -4.51
C SER A 32 6.29 0.44 -5.35
N PRO A 33 7.52 -0.04 -5.10
CA PRO A 33 8.65 0.29 -5.97
C PRO A 33 8.46 -0.20 -7.41
N HIS A 34 7.75 -1.31 -7.60
CA HIS A 34 7.50 -1.87 -8.93
C HIS A 34 6.58 -0.98 -9.77
N TYR A 35 5.58 -0.37 -9.15
CA TYR A 35 4.60 0.45 -9.85
C TYR A 35 4.75 1.94 -9.57
N LEU A 36 5.74 2.33 -8.74
CA LEU A 36 5.98 3.73 -8.36
C LEU A 36 4.70 4.41 -7.89
N SER A 37 3.92 3.67 -7.11
CA SER A 37 2.60 4.09 -6.67
C SER A 37 2.48 4.01 -5.16
N LEU A 38 1.68 4.92 -4.59
CA LEU A 38 1.49 5.04 -3.15
C LEU A 38 0.03 4.88 -2.80
N ILE A 39 -0.25 4.02 -1.82
CA ILE A 39 -1.59 3.75 -1.32
C ILE A 39 -1.71 4.27 0.11
N LEU A 40 -2.77 5.02 0.39
CA LEU A 40 -3.15 5.39 1.75
C LEU A 40 -4.07 4.32 2.31
N VAL A 41 -3.75 3.82 3.51
CA VAL A 41 -4.57 2.84 4.24
C VAL A 41 -5.32 3.56 5.34
N ILE A 42 -6.65 3.48 5.32
CA ILE A 42 -7.51 4.09 6.33
C ILE A 42 -8.22 2.97 7.08
N ARG A 43 -8.06 2.94 8.39
CA ARG A 43 -8.84 2.07 9.27
C ARG A 43 -10.15 2.78 9.61
N GLU A 44 -11.24 2.37 8.97
CA GLU A 44 -12.51 3.10 8.95
C GLU A 44 -13.11 3.44 10.33
N ARG A 45 -12.91 2.58 11.33
CA ARG A 45 -13.50 2.80 12.66
C ARG A 45 -12.68 3.74 13.55
N THR A 46 -11.36 3.79 13.35
CA THR A 46 -10.46 4.51 14.25
C THR A 46 -9.83 5.73 13.60
N GLN A 47 -9.90 5.83 12.28
CA GLN A 47 -9.30 6.93 11.54
C GLN A 47 -10.35 7.59 10.66
N GLN A 48 -10.57 8.86 10.89
CA GLN A 48 -11.42 9.66 10.02
C GLN A 48 -10.53 10.60 9.23
N VAL A 49 -10.57 10.45 7.92
CA VAL A 49 -9.99 11.43 7.01
C VAL A 49 -11.14 12.26 6.50
N ALA A 50 -11.03 13.57 6.67
CA ALA A 50 -11.88 14.47 5.92
C ALA A 50 -11.55 14.21 4.45
N LEU A 51 -12.41 13.46 3.77
CA LEU A 51 -12.29 13.23 2.34
C LEU A 51 -12.53 14.58 1.67
N ASN A 52 -11.44 15.28 1.38
CA ASN A 52 -11.56 16.43 0.49
C ASN A 52 -11.87 15.91 -0.92
N ASP A 53 -12.32 16.79 -1.79
CA ASP A 53 -12.75 16.44 -3.15
C ASP A 53 -11.67 15.69 -3.94
N GLU A 54 -10.40 15.87 -3.61
CA GLU A 54 -9.29 15.19 -4.25
C GLU A 54 -9.29 13.67 -4.01
N LEU A 55 -9.56 13.25 -2.77
CA LEU A 55 -9.50 11.82 -2.43
C LEU A 55 -10.72 11.05 -2.92
N VAL A 56 -11.88 11.72 -3.03
CA VAL A 56 -13.12 11.08 -3.47
C VAL A 56 -13.02 10.52 -4.89
N HIS A 57 -12.23 11.19 -5.76
CA HIS A 57 -12.08 10.80 -7.16
C HIS A 57 -10.92 9.84 -7.42
N LYS A 58 -10.12 9.54 -6.40
CA LYS A 58 -8.99 8.62 -6.57
C LYS A 58 -9.45 7.17 -6.50
N PRO A 59 -8.81 6.28 -7.24
CA PRO A 59 -9.15 4.85 -7.18
C PRO A 59 -9.01 4.34 -5.75
N HIS A 60 -10.08 3.70 -5.26
CA HIS A 60 -10.10 3.16 -3.91
C HIS A 60 -10.98 1.93 -3.83
N LYS A 61 -10.77 1.14 -2.78
CA LYS A 61 -11.61 -0.02 -2.50
C LYS A 61 -11.67 -0.24 -1.00
N LEU A 62 -12.85 -0.66 -0.54
CA LEU A 62 -13.09 -1.01 0.86
C LEU A 62 -12.88 -2.51 1.04
N TYR A 63 -12.13 -2.88 2.09
CA TYR A 63 -11.85 -4.27 2.44
C TYR A 63 -12.35 -4.55 3.84
N ILE A 64 -13.06 -5.66 3.98
CA ILE A 64 -13.59 -6.12 5.27
C ILE A 64 -12.60 -7.14 5.83
N CYS A 65 -11.98 -6.80 6.96
CA CYS A 65 -11.04 -7.69 7.65
C CYS A 65 -11.80 -8.68 8.53
N ASN A 66 -12.74 -8.18 9.33
CA ASN A 66 -13.60 -8.98 10.21
C ASN A 66 -14.84 -8.18 10.57
N GLU A 67 -15.67 -8.70 11.50
CA GLU A 67 -16.89 -8.02 11.94
C GLU A 67 -16.66 -6.60 12.48
N TYR A 68 -15.47 -6.33 12.98
CA TYR A 68 -15.16 -5.09 13.69
C TYR A 68 -14.26 -4.15 12.93
N GLU A 69 -13.59 -4.62 11.89
CA GLU A 69 -12.60 -3.82 11.18
C GLU A 69 -12.80 -3.80 9.68
N GLN A 70 -12.82 -2.59 9.13
CA GLN A 70 -12.83 -2.33 7.70
C GLN A 70 -11.68 -1.39 7.36
N PHE A 71 -11.07 -1.63 6.20
CA PHE A 71 -9.96 -0.82 5.71
C PHE A 71 -10.30 -0.27 4.33
N LYS A 72 -10.03 1.01 4.13
CA LYS A 72 -10.11 1.61 2.81
C LYS A 72 -8.70 1.86 2.29
N LEU A 73 -8.42 1.36 1.11
CA LEU A 73 -7.16 1.60 0.42
C LEU A 73 -7.40 2.56 -0.74
N ILE A 74 -6.65 3.65 -0.77
CA ILE A 74 -6.80 4.71 -1.79
C ILE A 74 -5.45 4.90 -2.48
N ILE A 75 -5.42 4.80 -3.80
CA ILE A 75 -4.20 5.08 -4.57
C ILE A 75 -4.03 6.60 -4.66
N ILE A 76 -3.18 7.16 -3.82
CA ILE A 76 -2.97 8.62 -3.79
C ILE A 76 -1.92 9.09 -4.78
N GLN A 77 -0.96 8.22 -5.13
CA GLN A 77 -0.02 8.44 -6.23
C GLN A 77 -0.13 7.25 -7.16
N ASN A 78 -0.59 7.47 -8.38
CA ASN A 78 -0.97 6.40 -9.28
C ASN A 78 -0.13 6.41 -10.56
N ASN A 79 0.80 5.47 -10.64
CA ASN A 79 1.59 5.21 -11.84
C ASN A 79 1.43 3.78 -12.34
N VAL A 80 0.37 3.10 -11.90
CA VAL A 80 0.13 1.68 -12.20
C VAL A 80 0.08 1.41 -13.70
N LYS A 81 -0.54 2.31 -14.47
CA LYS A 81 -0.66 2.16 -15.92
C LYS A 81 0.56 2.62 -16.70
N LEU A 82 1.46 3.36 -16.06
CA LEU A 82 2.64 3.93 -16.72
C LEU A 82 3.86 3.01 -16.65
N THR A 83 3.83 2.04 -15.73
CA THR A 83 4.94 1.11 -15.53
C THR A 83 4.54 -0.24 -16.12
N GLY A 84 5.01 -0.53 -17.30
CA GLY A 84 4.86 -1.86 -17.90
C GLY A 84 6.22 -2.47 -18.11
N GLY A 85 6.39 -3.77 -17.86
CA GLY A 85 7.65 -4.44 -18.07
C GLY A 85 7.76 -5.76 -17.32
N GLU A 86 8.96 -6.31 -17.30
CA GLU A 86 9.21 -7.62 -16.66
C GLU A 86 9.00 -7.59 -15.15
N LEU A 87 9.36 -6.47 -14.50
CA LEU A 87 9.25 -6.33 -13.05
C LEU A 87 7.88 -5.82 -12.59
N ALA A 88 7.15 -5.20 -13.49
CA ALA A 88 5.84 -4.61 -13.22
C ALA A 88 4.91 -4.89 -14.38
N PRO A 89 4.34 -6.10 -14.47
CA PRO A 89 3.41 -6.42 -15.54
C PRO A 89 2.18 -5.51 -15.44
N GLU A 90 1.59 -5.23 -16.60
CA GLU A 90 0.39 -4.40 -16.66
C GLU A 90 -0.76 -5.05 -15.88
N ILE A 91 -1.30 -4.32 -14.91
CA ILE A 91 -2.45 -4.75 -14.13
C ILE A 91 -3.46 -3.62 -13.99
N SER A 92 -4.70 -3.96 -13.63
CA SER A 92 -5.70 -2.96 -13.32
C SER A 92 -5.44 -2.32 -11.96
N GLU A 93 -6.01 -1.15 -11.74
CA GLU A 93 -5.95 -0.47 -10.44
C GLU A 93 -6.61 -1.31 -9.34
N THR A 94 -7.72 -1.97 -9.66
CA THR A 94 -8.40 -2.88 -8.74
C THR A 94 -7.51 -4.07 -8.36
N GLN A 95 -6.85 -4.67 -9.34
CA GLN A 95 -5.93 -5.77 -9.07
C GLN A 95 -4.75 -5.31 -8.22
N PHE A 96 -4.22 -4.13 -8.47
CA PHE A 96 -3.15 -3.53 -7.67
C PHE A 96 -3.59 -3.36 -6.21
N LEU A 97 -4.79 -2.82 -5.99
CA LEU A 97 -5.36 -2.66 -4.64
C LEU A 97 -5.57 -4.00 -3.95
N ASP A 98 -6.10 -5.01 -4.66
CA ASP A 98 -6.32 -6.34 -4.11
C ASP A 98 -5.01 -7.00 -3.68
N GLU A 99 -3.96 -6.90 -4.49
CA GLU A 99 -2.64 -7.44 -4.14
C GLU A 99 -2.02 -6.70 -2.95
N ALA A 100 -2.17 -5.39 -2.91
CA ALA A 100 -1.69 -4.58 -1.78
C ALA A 100 -2.44 -4.93 -0.49
N TRP A 101 -3.75 -5.14 -0.57
CA TRP A 101 -4.54 -5.58 0.58
C TRP A 101 -4.11 -6.94 1.09
N GLN A 102 -3.91 -7.92 0.21
CA GLN A 102 -3.43 -9.24 0.60
C GLN A 102 -2.08 -9.15 1.32
N TRP A 103 -1.18 -8.35 0.77
CA TRP A 103 0.12 -8.15 1.40
C TRP A 103 -0.01 -7.48 2.78
N TYR A 104 -0.81 -6.45 2.88
CA TYR A 104 -1.03 -5.72 4.13
C TYR A 104 -1.69 -6.60 5.18
N ASN A 105 -2.73 -7.31 4.80
CA ASN A 105 -3.45 -8.21 5.70
C ASN A 105 -2.53 -9.31 6.24
N THR A 106 -1.74 -9.93 5.37
CA THR A 106 -0.83 -11.01 5.75
C THR A 106 0.30 -10.52 6.66
N ASN A 107 0.88 -9.37 6.36
CA ASN A 107 2.09 -8.91 7.04
C ASN A 107 1.80 -8.03 8.26
N MET A 108 0.69 -7.31 8.27
CA MET A 108 0.41 -6.32 9.31
C MET A 108 -0.73 -6.71 10.25
N ILE A 109 -1.62 -7.59 9.84
CA ILE A 109 -2.82 -7.92 10.63
C ILE A 109 -2.77 -9.34 11.16
N ILE A 110 -2.34 -10.31 10.37
CA ILE A 110 -2.38 -11.73 10.73
C ILE A 110 -1.19 -12.16 11.61
N GLN A 111 -0.23 -11.30 11.84
CA GLN A 111 0.97 -11.61 12.63
C GLN A 111 0.76 -11.63 14.16
N GLU A 112 -0.44 -11.61 14.62
CA GLU A 112 -0.71 -11.69 16.05
C GLU A 112 -0.68 -13.16 16.56
#